data_985b8b93910947934ccfbc6ccfab24fa
#
_entry.id   985b8b93910947934ccfbc6ccfab24fa
#
_cell.length_a   1.000
_cell.length_b   1.000
_cell.length_c   1.000
_cell.angle_alpha   90.00
_cell.angle_beta   90.00
_cell.angle_gamma   90.00
#
_symmetry.space_group_name_H-M   'P 1'
#
loop_
_entity.id
_entity.type
_entity.pdbx_description
1 polymer ?
#
loop_
_entity_poly.entity_id
_entity_poly.type
_entity_poly.pdbx_seq_one_letter_code
_entity_poly.pdbx_strand_id
1 'polypeptide(L)'
;MAEIIELEDQIEKVILVGVSEQDGDDAEDSVAELAELVRTAGAVGVGTLIQKRELMHPGTYVGTGKVAEIAAMIAERGATGIVCDDELSPAQLKNLEQMLDTKVMDRTLIILDIFAARATTSEGKIQVELAQLKYRLSRLTGLGRSMSRLGGGIGTRGPGEKKLEMDRRLIKDRIAQLNRELKEVRQHREITRAKRTRNGMPVAAIVGYTNAGKSTLLNRLTDAGVLEEDKLFATLDPTTRVLELPGRQEILLTDTVGFIRKLPHHLIEAFKSTLEEAKYADYILHVVDASNPQHEKQMHIVYDTLYQLDIREKTVITLFNKQDAVTEREPLHDLRADHTLAVSAREGTGLDELKELLAELLRENKVLIERTIAYADAGILQQIRKQGELLEEDYRPEGIYVKAYVPLELYGKL
;
A
#
# COMPACT_ATOMS: atom_id res chain seq x y z
N MET A 1 11.09 40.24 27.33
CA MET A 1 10.78 39.84 25.98
C MET A 1 11.34 38.45 25.78
N ALA A 2 10.50 37.45 25.65
CA ALA A 2 10.95 36.10 25.31
C ALA A 2 11.30 36.07 23.84
N GLU A 3 12.55 35.81 23.49
CA GLU A 3 12.94 35.50 22.13
C GLU A 3 12.25 34.21 21.70
N ILE A 4 11.36 34.33 20.70
CA ILE A 4 10.84 33.18 19.99
C ILE A 4 12.01 32.70 19.12
N ILE A 5 12.67 31.62 19.55
CA ILE A 5 13.61 30.89 18.72
C ILE A 5 12.74 30.18 17.68
N GLU A 6 12.65 30.71 16.47
CA GLU A 6 12.19 29.96 15.30
C GLU A 6 13.19 28.82 15.14
N LEU A 7 12.76 27.60 15.50
CA LEU A 7 13.43 26.38 15.09
C LEU A 7 13.24 26.30 13.56
N GLU A 8 14.24 26.75 12.81
CA GLU A 8 14.35 26.37 11.41
C GLU A 8 14.32 24.85 11.37
N ASP A 9 13.34 24.28 10.70
CA ASP A 9 13.29 22.84 10.40
C ASP A 9 14.56 22.46 9.61
N GLN A 10 15.59 22.04 10.32
CA GLN A 10 16.83 21.58 9.68
C GLN A 10 16.51 20.29 8.97
N ILE A 11 16.53 20.33 7.63
CA ILE A 11 16.37 19.14 6.79
C ILE A 11 17.40 18.10 7.22
N GLU A 12 16.95 16.95 7.67
CA GLU A 12 17.82 15.82 8.06
C GLU A 12 18.64 15.36 6.82
N LYS A 13 19.96 15.26 7.00
CA LYS A 13 20.89 14.76 6.00
C LYS A 13 21.36 13.38 6.39
N VAL A 14 21.13 12.37 5.55
CA VAL A 14 21.42 10.98 5.91
C VAL A 14 22.33 10.28 4.92
N ILE A 15 23.15 9.35 5.43
CA ILE A 15 23.89 8.38 4.61
C ILE A 15 23.01 7.13 4.45
N LEU A 16 22.86 6.67 3.21
CA LEU A 16 22.14 5.44 2.89
C LEU A 16 23.08 4.25 2.93
N VAL A 17 22.72 3.20 3.65
CA VAL A 17 23.58 2.04 3.84
C VAL A 17 22.86 0.78 3.42
N GLY A 18 23.44 0.03 2.48
CA GLY A 18 22.91 -1.24 1.99
C GLY A 18 23.92 -2.38 2.12
N VAL A 19 23.40 -3.62 2.13
CA VAL A 19 24.21 -4.85 2.04
C VAL A 19 23.74 -5.63 0.83
N SER A 20 24.69 -6.02 -0.02
CA SER A 20 24.51 -6.94 -1.13
C SER A 20 24.97 -8.32 -0.68
N GLU A 21 24.05 -9.30 -0.62
CA GLU A 21 24.36 -10.64 -0.09
C GLU A 21 24.84 -11.61 -1.17
N GLN A 22 24.51 -11.37 -2.44
CA GLN A 22 24.87 -12.23 -3.57
C GLN A 22 25.31 -11.39 -4.77
N ASP A 23 26.14 -11.97 -5.64
CA ASP A 23 26.44 -11.34 -6.93
C ASP A 23 25.19 -11.32 -7.80
N GLY A 24 24.79 -10.11 -8.24
CA GLY A 24 23.60 -9.89 -9.06
C GLY A 24 22.32 -9.64 -8.27
N ASP A 25 22.41 -9.42 -6.94
CA ASP A 25 21.28 -8.87 -6.18
C ASP A 25 21.03 -7.40 -6.58
N ASP A 26 19.83 -6.92 -6.35
CA ASP A 26 19.39 -5.56 -6.68
C ASP A 26 19.61 -4.57 -5.52
N ALA A 27 20.74 -4.72 -4.79
CA ALA A 27 21.05 -3.83 -3.67
C ALA A 27 21.17 -2.36 -4.10
N GLU A 28 21.72 -2.08 -5.28
CA GLU A 28 21.80 -0.72 -5.83
C GLU A 28 20.42 -0.13 -6.07
N ASP A 29 19.51 -0.90 -6.69
CA ASP A 29 18.14 -0.51 -6.94
C ASP A 29 17.34 -0.37 -5.64
N SER A 30 17.60 -1.25 -4.66
CA SER A 30 16.97 -1.19 -3.34
C SER A 30 17.37 0.08 -2.60
N VAL A 31 18.63 0.47 -2.66
CA VAL A 31 19.12 1.70 -2.03
C VAL A 31 18.69 2.94 -2.80
N ALA A 32 18.56 2.86 -4.13
CA ALA A 32 17.95 3.94 -4.91
C ALA A 32 16.48 4.17 -4.51
N GLU A 33 15.70 3.10 -4.30
CA GLU A 33 14.34 3.21 -3.78
C GLU A 33 14.31 3.74 -2.34
N LEU A 34 15.29 3.35 -1.50
CA LEU A 34 15.45 3.92 -0.16
C LEU A 34 15.69 5.43 -0.20
N ALA A 35 16.46 5.93 -1.19
CA ALA A 35 16.66 7.37 -1.37
C ALA A 35 15.33 8.09 -1.64
N GLU A 36 14.44 7.49 -2.44
CA GLU A 36 13.10 8.04 -2.70
C GLU A 36 12.21 7.99 -1.45
N LEU A 37 12.31 6.95 -0.63
CA LEU A 37 11.62 6.88 0.66
C LEU A 37 12.08 8.01 1.59
N VAL A 38 13.39 8.19 1.72
CA VAL A 38 14.00 9.25 2.53
C VAL A 38 13.56 10.63 2.07
N ARG A 39 13.55 10.88 0.75
CA ARG A 39 13.04 12.12 0.16
C ARG A 39 11.56 12.32 0.48
N THR A 40 10.76 11.27 0.42
CA THR A 40 9.33 11.32 0.73
C THR A 40 9.08 11.62 2.22
N ALA A 41 9.95 11.14 3.11
CA ALA A 41 9.91 11.45 4.54
C ALA A 41 10.41 12.87 4.87
N GLY A 42 10.91 13.64 3.88
CA GLY A 42 11.37 15.01 4.09
C GLY A 42 12.85 15.14 4.42
N ALA A 43 13.64 14.06 4.33
CA ALA A 43 15.08 14.06 4.53
C ALA A 43 15.84 14.00 3.19
N VAL A 44 17.15 14.24 3.21
CA VAL A 44 18.02 14.22 2.03
C VAL A 44 19.12 13.20 2.18
N GLY A 45 19.22 12.26 1.24
CA GLY A 45 20.36 11.35 1.13
C GLY A 45 21.59 12.09 0.59
N VAL A 46 22.63 12.25 1.42
CA VAL A 46 23.85 12.96 1.04
C VAL A 46 24.99 12.01 0.70
N GLY A 47 24.81 10.70 0.83
CA GLY A 47 25.76 9.69 0.44
C GLY A 47 25.18 8.28 0.50
N THR A 48 25.81 7.37 -0.22
CA THR A 48 25.42 5.97 -0.29
C THR A 48 26.62 5.09 -0.08
N LEU A 49 26.45 4.01 0.70
CA LEU A 49 27.45 2.99 0.93
C LEU A 49 26.79 1.62 0.82
N ILE A 50 27.26 0.79 -0.10
CA ILE A 50 26.80 -0.60 -0.26
C ILE A 50 27.99 -1.52 0.02
N GLN A 51 27.79 -2.50 0.89
CA GLN A 51 28.80 -3.50 1.18
C GLN A 51 28.39 -4.87 0.63
N LYS A 52 29.25 -5.48 -0.19
CA LYS A 52 29.10 -6.88 -0.60
C LYS A 52 29.52 -7.81 0.54
N ARG A 53 28.64 -8.72 0.95
CA ARG A 53 28.88 -9.75 1.97
C ARG A 53 27.98 -10.95 1.69
N GLU A 54 28.43 -12.14 2.10
CA GLU A 54 27.59 -13.35 2.04
C GLU A 54 26.40 -13.29 3.02
N LEU A 55 26.57 -12.64 4.17
CA LEU A 55 25.52 -12.44 5.19
C LEU A 55 25.70 -11.09 5.89
N MET A 56 24.59 -10.47 6.27
CA MET A 56 24.60 -9.27 7.12
C MET A 56 25.37 -9.48 8.40
N HIS A 57 26.16 -8.49 8.82
CA HIS A 57 26.90 -8.61 10.08
C HIS A 57 25.95 -8.61 11.29
N PRO A 58 25.98 -9.64 12.15
CA PRO A 58 24.99 -9.81 13.21
C PRO A 58 25.01 -8.71 14.28
N GLY A 59 26.17 -8.04 14.44
CA GLY A 59 26.36 -6.99 15.46
C GLY A 59 26.18 -5.57 14.96
N THR A 60 26.51 -5.30 13.67
CA THR A 60 26.61 -3.92 13.15
C THR A 60 26.02 -3.77 11.73
N TYR A 61 25.26 -4.77 11.23
CA TYR A 61 24.69 -4.76 9.88
C TYR A 61 25.75 -4.82 8.76
N VAL A 62 26.72 -3.93 8.79
CA VAL A 62 27.93 -3.90 7.95
C VAL A 62 29.19 -4.25 8.77
N GLY A 63 30.29 -4.59 8.11
CA GLY A 63 31.55 -4.87 8.80
C GLY A 63 32.15 -3.64 9.49
N THR A 64 32.96 -3.84 10.52
CA THR A 64 33.56 -2.76 11.33
C THR A 64 34.38 -1.76 10.51
N GLY A 65 35.11 -2.21 9.47
CA GLY A 65 35.81 -1.30 8.56
C GLY A 65 34.86 -0.37 7.81
N LYS A 66 33.68 -0.88 7.41
CA LYS A 66 32.64 -0.05 6.76
C LYS A 66 31.98 0.91 7.74
N VAL A 67 31.86 0.56 9.02
CA VAL A 67 31.38 1.49 10.05
C VAL A 67 32.33 2.69 10.17
N ALA A 68 33.64 2.48 10.12
CA ALA A 68 34.63 3.57 10.14
C ALA A 68 34.52 4.46 8.87
N GLU A 69 34.27 3.86 7.70
CA GLU A 69 34.02 4.60 6.45
C GLU A 69 32.74 5.45 6.53
N ILE A 70 31.66 4.90 7.08
CA ILE A 70 30.42 5.64 7.34
C ILE A 70 30.68 6.83 8.28
N ALA A 71 31.45 6.64 9.37
CA ALA A 71 31.81 7.72 10.28
C ALA A 71 32.57 8.85 9.58
N ALA A 72 33.51 8.51 8.69
CA ALA A 72 34.22 9.49 7.88
C ALA A 72 33.27 10.25 6.93
N MET A 73 32.35 9.54 6.26
CA MET A 73 31.34 10.16 5.37
C MET A 73 30.38 11.08 6.14
N ILE A 74 29.99 10.74 7.36
CA ILE A 74 29.15 11.59 8.22
C ILE A 74 29.86 12.92 8.49
N ALA A 75 31.13 12.86 8.89
CA ALA A 75 31.93 14.04 9.17
C ALA A 75 32.17 14.91 7.93
N GLU A 76 32.49 14.29 6.79
CA GLU A 76 32.77 14.97 5.53
C GLU A 76 31.55 15.67 4.95
N ARG A 77 30.38 15.01 5.00
CA ARG A 77 29.15 15.50 4.35
C ARG A 77 28.19 16.20 5.29
N GLY A 78 28.53 16.30 6.55
CA GLY A 78 27.69 16.92 7.56
C GLY A 78 26.35 16.19 7.72
N ALA A 79 26.37 14.84 7.65
CA ALA A 79 25.18 14.05 7.83
C ALA A 79 24.74 14.04 9.31
N THR A 80 23.44 14.05 9.54
CA THR A 80 22.81 14.04 10.87
C THR A 80 22.40 12.62 11.31
N GLY A 81 22.51 11.65 10.42
CA GLY A 81 22.14 10.26 10.67
C GLY A 81 22.47 9.33 9.52
N ILE A 82 22.15 8.06 9.72
CA ILE A 82 22.22 7.03 8.67
C ILE A 82 20.86 6.32 8.54
N VAL A 83 20.58 5.78 7.36
CA VAL A 83 19.42 4.92 7.09
C VAL A 83 19.90 3.62 6.45
N CYS A 84 19.59 2.49 7.12
CA CYS A 84 19.88 1.16 6.62
C CYS A 84 18.72 0.63 5.77
N ASP A 85 19.04 -0.06 4.69
CA ASP A 85 18.07 -0.56 3.70
C ASP A 85 17.26 -1.76 4.19
N ASP A 86 17.70 -2.42 5.24
CA ASP A 86 17.02 -3.57 5.85
C ASP A 86 16.61 -3.25 7.29
N GLU A 87 15.62 -4.01 7.81
CA GLU A 87 15.21 -3.88 9.21
C GLU A 87 16.34 -4.31 10.14
N LEU A 88 16.74 -3.42 11.04
CA LEU A 88 17.81 -3.66 11.99
C LEU A 88 17.32 -4.40 13.24
N SER A 89 18.09 -5.38 13.70
CA SER A 89 17.89 -5.93 15.04
C SER A 89 18.20 -4.88 16.12
N PRO A 90 17.62 -5.00 17.33
CA PRO A 90 17.89 -4.08 18.42
C PRO A 90 19.38 -3.98 18.79
N ALA A 91 20.14 -5.06 18.59
CA ALA A 91 21.57 -5.09 18.85
C ALA A 91 22.35 -4.32 17.79
N GLN A 92 22.02 -4.50 16.51
CA GLN A 92 22.64 -3.76 15.40
C GLN A 92 22.38 -2.25 15.53
N LEU A 93 21.13 -1.86 15.78
CA LEU A 93 20.76 -0.46 15.98
C LEU A 93 21.61 0.18 17.09
N LYS A 94 21.60 -0.41 18.28
CA LYS A 94 22.35 0.10 19.44
C LYS A 94 23.86 0.19 19.19
N ASN A 95 24.43 -0.86 18.59
CA ASN A 95 25.86 -0.88 18.34
C ASN A 95 26.27 0.19 17.32
N LEU A 96 25.47 0.37 16.26
CA LEU A 96 25.72 1.42 15.26
C LEU A 96 25.58 2.81 15.88
N GLU A 97 24.53 3.08 16.67
CA GLU A 97 24.36 4.36 17.38
C GLU A 97 25.55 4.67 18.30
N GLN A 98 26.04 3.65 19.03
CA GLN A 98 27.20 3.83 19.93
C GLN A 98 28.52 4.04 19.16
N MET A 99 28.71 3.38 18.01
CA MET A 99 29.95 3.49 17.23
C MET A 99 30.00 4.75 16.39
N LEU A 100 28.85 5.23 15.91
CA LEU A 100 28.75 6.38 15.01
C LEU A 100 28.42 7.69 15.74
N ASP A 101 27.96 7.59 17.01
CA ASP A 101 27.48 8.73 17.82
C ASP A 101 26.46 9.60 17.04
N THR A 102 25.55 8.95 16.32
CA THR A 102 24.57 9.61 15.47
C THR A 102 23.27 8.81 15.42
N LYS A 103 22.20 9.44 14.89
CA LYS A 103 20.89 8.81 14.69
C LYS A 103 21.00 7.69 13.67
N VAL A 104 20.53 6.50 14.03
CA VAL A 104 20.46 5.34 13.13
C VAL A 104 19.01 4.98 12.90
N MET A 105 18.63 4.91 11.66
CA MET A 105 17.29 4.54 11.21
C MET A 105 17.37 3.33 10.28
N ASP A 106 16.26 2.66 10.10
CA ASP A 106 16.12 1.62 9.09
C ASP A 106 14.94 1.90 8.16
N ARG A 107 14.85 1.13 7.07
CA ARG A 107 13.78 1.24 6.09
C ARG A 107 12.38 1.21 6.72
N THR A 108 12.19 0.36 7.72
CA THR A 108 10.92 0.22 8.43
C THR A 108 10.50 1.51 9.13
N LEU A 109 11.43 2.19 9.80
CA LEU A 109 11.15 3.45 10.48
C LEU A 109 10.78 4.55 9.48
N ILE A 110 11.50 4.65 8.36
CA ILE A 110 11.21 5.63 7.30
C ILE A 110 9.81 5.41 6.71
N ILE A 111 9.43 4.16 6.44
CA ILE A 111 8.07 3.84 5.96
C ILE A 111 7.02 4.23 6.99
N LEU A 112 7.25 3.96 8.28
CA LEU A 112 6.34 4.34 9.36
C LEU A 112 6.18 5.86 9.50
N ASP A 113 7.25 6.63 9.29
CA ASP A 113 7.22 8.09 9.33
C ASP A 113 6.42 8.65 8.15
N ILE A 114 6.60 8.10 6.94
CA ILE A 114 5.78 8.46 5.77
C ILE A 114 4.30 8.18 6.06
N PHE A 115 3.99 7.01 6.61
CA PHE A 115 2.62 6.64 6.93
C PHE A 115 2.00 7.52 8.01
N ALA A 116 2.78 7.92 9.03
CA ALA A 116 2.32 8.85 10.06
C ALA A 116 1.95 10.22 9.48
N ALA A 117 2.71 10.70 8.51
CA ALA A 117 2.43 11.95 7.81
C ALA A 117 1.21 11.87 6.87
N ARG A 118 0.89 10.67 6.34
CA ARG A 118 -0.17 10.47 5.34
C ARG A 118 -1.51 9.99 5.92
N ALA A 119 -1.54 9.45 7.12
CA ALA A 119 -2.76 8.96 7.77
C ALA A 119 -3.73 10.10 8.04
N THR A 120 -4.83 10.15 7.31
CA THR A 120 -5.88 11.16 7.47
C THR A 120 -7.08 10.62 8.22
N THR A 121 -7.46 9.37 7.97
CA THR A 121 -8.60 8.72 8.61
C THR A 121 -8.29 8.29 10.04
N SER A 122 -9.34 8.17 10.87
CA SER A 122 -9.20 7.63 12.23
C SER A 122 -8.63 6.21 12.22
N GLU A 123 -9.06 5.37 11.27
CA GLU A 123 -8.54 4.01 11.13
C GLU A 123 -7.07 3.99 10.75
N GLY A 124 -6.67 4.76 9.73
CA GLY A 124 -5.26 4.88 9.31
C GLY A 124 -4.37 5.34 10.46
N LYS A 125 -4.80 6.34 11.24
CA LYS A 125 -4.05 6.82 12.42
C LYS A 125 -3.87 5.74 13.48
N ILE A 126 -4.94 4.98 13.80
CA ILE A 126 -4.88 3.87 14.75
C ILE A 126 -3.90 2.79 14.26
N GLN A 127 -3.95 2.44 12.97
CA GLN A 127 -3.08 1.43 12.38
C GLN A 127 -1.61 1.84 12.40
N VAL A 128 -1.31 3.09 12.05
CA VAL A 128 0.05 3.63 12.09
C VAL A 128 0.58 3.67 13.52
N GLU A 129 -0.20 4.18 14.49
CA GLU A 129 0.19 4.19 15.90
C GLU A 129 0.45 2.77 16.41
N LEU A 130 -0.40 1.81 16.04
CA LEU A 130 -0.23 0.41 16.39
C LEU A 130 1.07 -0.18 15.83
N ALA A 131 1.38 0.10 14.56
CA ALA A 131 2.60 -0.34 13.91
C ALA A 131 3.85 0.27 14.55
N GLN A 132 3.84 1.57 14.83
CA GLN A 132 4.93 2.27 15.52
C GLN A 132 5.16 1.72 16.93
N LEU A 133 4.10 1.41 17.68
CA LEU A 133 4.22 0.84 19.03
C LEU A 133 4.76 -0.60 18.99
N LYS A 134 4.33 -1.43 18.04
CA LYS A 134 4.87 -2.78 17.82
C LYS A 134 6.36 -2.71 17.47
N TYR A 135 6.75 -1.82 16.56
CA TYR A 135 8.13 -1.58 16.19
C TYR A 135 8.99 -1.14 17.40
N ARG A 136 8.51 -0.19 18.21
CA ARG A 136 9.19 0.23 19.45
C ARG A 136 9.28 -0.90 20.46
N LEU A 137 8.22 -1.68 20.64
CA LEU A 137 8.18 -2.80 21.58
C LEU A 137 9.23 -3.87 21.26
N SER A 138 9.42 -4.21 19.97
CA SER A 138 10.44 -5.17 19.53
C SER A 138 11.85 -4.72 19.91
N ARG A 139 12.13 -3.41 19.83
CA ARG A 139 13.43 -2.82 20.16
C ARG A 139 13.69 -2.74 21.66
N LEU A 140 12.68 -2.46 22.47
CA LEU A 140 12.81 -2.49 23.94
C LEU A 140 13.12 -3.88 24.50
N THR A 141 12.74 -4.96 23.78
CA THR A 141 13.04 -6.34 24.23
C THR A 141 14.52 -6.72 24.13
N GLY A 142 15.27 -6.13 23.21
CA GLY A 142 16.71 -6.37 23.07
C GLY A 142 17.57 -5.70 24.15
N LEU A 143 17.14 -4.55 24.65
CA LEU A 143 17.88 -3.75 25.64
C LEU A 143 17.93 -4.41 27.03
N GLY A 144 16.88 -5.12 27.45
CA GLY A 144 16.83 -5.79 28.76
C GLY A 144 17.88 -6.89 28.94
N ARG A 145 18.18 -7.68 27.90
CA ARG A 145 19.19 -8.74 27.96
C ARG A 145 20.64 -8.22 28.05
N SER A 146 20.92 -7.05 27.50
CA SER A 146 22.26 -6.45 27.57
C SER A 146 22.52 -5.78 28.94
N MET A 147 21.50 -5.24 29.59
CA MET A 147 21.60 -4.66 30.91
C MET A 147 21.72 -5.73 32.01
N SER A 148 21.09 -6.90 31.86
CA SER A 148 21.18 -8.01 32.82
C SER A 148 22.58 -8.63 32.91
N ARG A 149 23.43 -8.45 31.90
CA ARG A 149 24.81 -8.94 31.89
C ARG A 149 25.79 -8.06 32.67
N LEU A 150 25.42 -6.81 32.97
CA LEU A 150 26.25 -5.84 33.71
C LEU A 150 25.98 -5.79 35.23
N GLY A 151 24.92 -6.45 35.70
CA GLY A 151 24.54 -6.50 37.09
C GLY A 151 24.76 -7.90 37.68
N GLY A 152 25.94 -8.19 38.23
CA GLY A 152 26.23 -9.45 38.93
C GLY A 152 25.52 -9.55 40.28
N GLY A 153 24.35 -10.21 40.31
CA GLY A 153 23.66 -10.55 41.54
C GLY A 153 22.30 -11.18 41.27
N ILE A 154 22.05 -12.38 41.82
CA ILE A 154 20.75 -13.05 41.77
C ILE A 154 19.78 -12.22 42.65
N GLY A 155 18.83 -11.53 42.01
CA GLY A 155 17.69 -10.88 42.71
C GLY A 155 17.62 -9.36 42.72
N THR A 156 18.60 -8.61 42.22
CA THR A 156 18.55 -7.13 42.21
C THR A 156 18.22 -6.60 40.79
N ARG A 157 16.93 -6.34 40.55
CA ARG A 157 16.51 -5.53 39.38
C ARG A 157 16.93 -4.08 39.59
N GLY A 158 17.84 -3.57 38.77
CA GLY A 158 18.28 -2.18 38.80
C GLY A 158 17.16 -1.18 38.46
N PRO A 159 17.30 0.12 38.82
CA PRO A 159 16.31 1.16 38.52
C PRO A 159 16.00 1.27 36.99
N GLY A 160 16.98 0.99 36.13
CA GLY A 160 16.82 0.98 34.69
C GLY A 160 15.95 -0.18 34.17
N GLU A 161 16.04 -1.37 34.77
CA GLU A 161 15.20 -2.52 34.41
C GLU A 161 13.73 -2.27 34.80
N LYS A 162 13.47 -1.65 35.95
CA LYS A 162 12.11 -1.28 36.38
C LYS A 162 11.48 -0.26 35.40
N LYS A 163 12.25 0.73 34.95
CA LYS A 163 11.78 1.73 34.00
C LYS A 163 11.45 1.10 32.66
N LEU A 164 12.33 0.26 32.11
CA LEU A 164 12.10 -0.50 30.88
C LEU A 164 10.88 -1.41 30.95
N GLU A 165 10.68 -2.09 32.08
CA GLU A 165 9.51 -2.95 32.30
C GLU A 165 8.22 -2.14 32.37
N MET A 166 8.25 -0.96 33.00
CA MET A 166 7.13 -0.02 33.03
C MET A 166 6.78 0.49 31.60
N ASP A 167 7.79 0.95 30.85
CA ASP A 167 7.61 1.45 29.48
C ASP A 167 7.01 0.35 28.58
N ARG A 168 7.52 -0.89 28.70
CA ARG A 168 6.96 -2.04 27.99
C ARG A 168 5.51 -2.32 28.33
N ARG A 169 5.15 -2.20 29.61
CA ARG A 169 3.77 -2.39 30.07
C ARG A 169 2.85 -1.33 29.48
N LEU A 170 3.24 -0.06 29.57
CA LEU A 170 2.48 1.05 29.00
C LEU A 170 2.24 0.87 27.48
N ILE A 171 3.29 0.48 26.74
CA ILE A 171 3.17 0.22 25.30
C ILE A 171 2.22 -0.95 25.03
N LYS A 172 2.30 -2.05 25.79
CA LYS A 172 1.40 -3.20 25.64
C LYS A 172 -0.05 -2.84 25.95
N ASP A 173 -0.28 -2.06 27.00
CA ASP A 173 -1.62 -1.61 27.38
C ASP A 173 -2.21 -0.72 26.27
N ARG A 174 -1.42 0.18 25.70
CA ARG A 174 -1.84 1.01 24.56
C ARG A 174 -2.11 0.19 23.30
N ILE A 175 -1.27 -0.79 22.96
CA ILE A 175 -1.51 -1.75 21.88
C ILE A 175 -2.84 -2.49 22.09
N ALA A 176 -3.13 -2.96 23.31
CA ALA A 176 -4.37 -3.65 23.61
C ALA A 176 -5.60 -2.73 23.47
N GLN A 177 -5.47 -1.47 23.84
CA GLN A 177 -6.51 -0.46 23.63
C GLN A 177 -6.77 -0.21 22.14
N LEU A 178 -5.72 0.08 21.35
CA LEU A 178 -5.84 0.34 19.91
C LEU A 178 -6.41 -0.86 19.13
N ASN A 179 -6.06 -2.09 19.53
CA ASN A 179 -6.66 -3.28 18.92
C ASN A 179 -8.17 -3.38 19.18
N ARG A 180 -8.66 -2.92 20.32
CA ARG A 180 -10.12 -2.85 20.59
C ARG A 180 -10.80 -1.81 19.74
N GLU A 181 -10.23 -0.60 19.66
CA GLU A 181 -10.73 0.48 18.82
C GLU A 181 -10.77 0.06 17.35
N LEU A 182 -9.70 -0.58 16.85
CA LEU A 182 -9.63 -1.09 15.48
C LEU A 182 -10.71 -2.16 15.19
N LYS A 183 -11.02 -3.02 16.17
CA LYS A 183 -12.08 -4.02 16.03
C LYS A 183 -13.45 -3.38 15.86
N GLU A 184 -13.75 -2.32 16.59
CA GLU A 184 -15.01 -1.57 16.45
C GLU A 184 -15.13 -0.92 15.07
N VAL A 185 -14.06 -0.28 14.59
CA VAL A 185 -14.02 0.32 13.26
C VAL A 185 -14.25 -0.74 12.16
N ARG A 186 -13.62 -1.92 12.29
CA ARG A 186 -13.83 -3.05 11.35
C ARG A 186 -15.28 -3.52 11.32
N GLN A 187 -15.94 -3.65 12.48
CA GLN A 187 -17.34 -4.03 12.53
C GLN A 187 -18.25 -3.04 11.80
N HIS A 188 -18.02 -1.73 11.96
CA HIS A 188 -18.75 -0.71 11.21
C HIS A 188 -18.53 -0.80 9.70
N ARG A 189 -17.29 -1.09 9.29
CA ARG A 189 -16.95 -1.29 7.87
C ARG A 189 -17.67 -2.52 7.29
N GLU A 190 -17.69 -3.65 8.00
CA GLU A 190 -18.42 -4.85 7.59
C GLU A 190 -19.90 -4.60 7.37
N ILE A 191 -20.55 -3.84 8.26
CA ILE A 191 -21.96 -3.47 8.10
C ILE A 191 -22.18 -2.62 6.85
N THR A 192 -21.29 -1.65 6.60
CA THR A 192 -21.37 -0.79 5.42
C THR A 192 -21.13 -1.58 4.14
N ARG A 193 -20.18 -2.52 4.17
CA ARG A 193 -19.86 -3.43 3.07
C ARG A 193 -21.03 -4.37 2.77
N ALA A 194 -21.64 -4.98 3.79
CA ALA A 194 -22.82 -5.83 3.62
C ALA A 194 -23.99 -5.08 2.97
N LYS A 195 -24.16 -3.78 3.23
CA LYS A 195 -25.16 -2.94 2.55
C LYS A 195 -24.80 -2.74 1.07
N ARG A 196 -23.50 -2.57 0.72
CA ARG A 196 -23.05 -2.44 -0.67
C ARG A 196 -23.26 -3.73 -1.45
N THR A 197 -22.91 -4.87 -0.88
CA THR A 197 -23.13 -6.20 -1.49
C THR A 197 -24.61 -6.46 -1.76
N ARG A 198 -25.50 -6.06 -0.83
CA ARG A 198 -26.96 -6.16 -1.04
C ARG A 198 -27.47 -5.29 -2.20
N ASN A 199 -26.78 -4.23 -2.52
CA ASN A 199 -27.10 -3.37 -3.66
C ASN A 199 -26.58 -3.93 -5.00
N GLY A 200 -25.82 -5.02 -5.00
CA GLY A 200 -25.32 -5.69 -6.20
C GLY A 200 -24.34 -4.86 -7.03
N MET A 201 -23.71 -3.82 -6.45
CA MET A 201 -22.74 -2.99 -7.16
C MET A 201 -21.37 -3.65 -7.14
N PRO A 202 -20.80 -4.01 -8.31
CA PRO A 202 -19.49 -4.65 -8.40
C PRO A 202 -18.37 -3.71 -7.97
N VAL A 203 -17.27 -4.29 -7.50
CA VAL A 203 -16.11 -3.55 -6.99
C VAL A 203 -14.84 -3.99 -7.72
N ALA A 204 -14.05 -3.03 -8.22
CA ALA A 204 -12.70 -3.26 -8.70
C ALA A 204 -11.69 -2.57 -7.78
N ALA A 205 -10.70 -3.33 -7.29
CA ALA A 205 -9.62 -2.79 -6.48
C ALA A 205 -8.41 -2.47 -7.36
N ILE A 206 -7.91 -1.25 -7.24
CA ILE A 206 -6.70 -0.80 -7.93
C ILE A 206 -5.51 -1.15 -7.04
N VAL A 207 -4.68 -2.07 -7.49
CA VAL A 207 -3.47 -2.51 -6.81
C VAL A 207 -2.25 -2.27 -7.67
N GLY A 208 -1.08 -2.25 -7.09
CA GLY A 208 0.17 -2.10 -7.84
C GLY A 208 1.28 -1.52 -6.97
N TYR A 209 2.45 -1.50 -7.53
CA TYR A 209 3.63 -0.97 -6.84
C TYR A 209 3.46 0.52 -6.50
N THR A 210 4.18 1.00 -5.49
CA THR A 210 4.15 2.44 -5.16
C THR A 210 4.64 3.25 -6.35
N ASN A 211 4.03 4.42 -6.58
CA ASN A 211 4.30 5.30 -7.73
C ASN A 211 4.00 4.69 -9.12
N ALA A 212 3.24 3.59 -9.25
CA ALA A 212 2.81 3.06 -10.54
C ALA A 212 1.70 3.89 -11.23
N GLY A 213 1.15 4.89 -10.56
CA GLY A 213 0.12 5.79 -11.09
C GLY A 213 -1.32 5.38 -10.75
N LYS A 214 -1.54 4.65 -9.63
CA LYS A 214 -2.87 4.20 -9.18
C LYS A 214 -3.84 5.34 -8.91
N SER A 215 -3.42 6.33 -8.13
CA SER A 215 -4.25 7.49 -7.76
C SER A 215 -4.52 8.38 -8.97
N THR A 216 -3.55 8.54 -9.88
CA THR A 216 -3.74 9.23 -11.16
C THR A 216 -4.78 8.51 -12.03
N LEU A 217 -4.71 7.18 -12.08
CA LEU A 217 -5.71 6.37 -12.80
C LEU A 217 -7.11 6.55 -12.21
N LEU A 218 -7.26 6.48 -10.89
CA LEU A 218 -8.54 6.70 -10.22
C LEU A 218 -9.10 8.10 -10.52
N ASN A 219 -8.27 9.15 -10.38
CA ASN A 219 -8.68 10.52 -10.67
C ASN A 219 -9.13 10.68 -12.11
N ARG A 220 -8.36 10.14 -13.05
CA ARG A 220 -8.65 10.28 -14.48
C ARG A 220 -9.94 9.57 -14.90
N LEU A 221 -10.26 8.45 -14.23
CA LEU A 221 -11.49 7.69 -14.50
C LEU A 221 -12.72 8.29 -13.82
N THR A 222 -12.58 8.97 -12.67
CA THR A 222 -13.73 9.32 -11.80
C THR A 222 -13.79 10.78 -11.36
N ASP A 223 -12.87 11.63 -11.80
CA ASP A 223 -12.72 13.02 -11.33
C ASP A 223 -12.67 13.14 -9.78
N ALA A 224 -12.03 12.17 -9.14
CA ALA A 224 -12.09 11.97 -7.69
C ALA A 224 -11.38 13.05 -6.86
N GLY A 225 -10.46 13.81 -7.45
CA GLY A 225 -9.65 14.84 -6.76
C GLY A 225 -8.75 14.27 -5.66
N VAL A 226 -8.33 13.00 -5.78
CA VAL A 226 -7.37 12.38 -4.86
C VAL A 226 -5.99 13.00 -5.06
N LEU A 227 -5.24 13.14 -3.98
CA LEU A 227 -3.88 13.71 -4.04
C LEU A 227 -2.98 12.89 -4.97
N GLU A 228 -2.49 13.55 -6.01
CA GLU A 228 -1.51 13.00 -6.93
C GLU A 228 -0.14 13.61 -6.62
N GLU A 229 0.79 12.79 -6.19
CA GLU A 229 2.17 13.20 -5.97
C GLU A 229 3.11 12.18 -6.59
N ASP A 230 4.19 12.64 -7.19
CA ASP A 230 5.31 11.81 -7.63
C ASP A 230 6.20 11.46 -6.42
N LYS A 231 5.58 10.79 -5.46
CA LYS A 231 6.19 10.33 -4.21
C LYS A 231 5.67 8.94 -3.85
N LEU A 232 6.52 8.17 -3.17
CA LEU A 232 6.15 6.86 -2.68
C LEU A 232 5.04 6.99 -1.62
N PHE A 233 4.08 6.06 -1.61
CA PHE A 233 2.96 6.04 -0.66
C PHE A 233 2.12 7.34 -0.64
N ALA A 234 1.80 7.90 -1.81
CA ALA A 234 0.91 9.06 -1.90
C ALA A 234 -0.47 8.78 -1.28
N THR A 235 -0.99 7.56 -1.43
CA THR A 235 -2.25 7.10 -0.85
C THR A 235 -1.99 6.09 0.27
N LEU A 236 -2.48 6.37 1.48
CA LEU A 236 -2.49 5.44 2.61
C LEU A 236 -3.92 4.96 2.93
N ASP A 237 -4.87 5.86 2.94
CA ASP A 237 -6.28 5.54 3.19
C ASP A 237 -6.99 5.16 1.89
N PRO A 238 -7.74 4.04 1.85
CA PRO A 238 -8.43 3.64 0.62
C PRO A 238 -9.51 4.65 0.24
N THR A 239 -9.53 5.01 -1.02
CA THR A 239 -10.55 5.90 -1.59
C THR A 239 -11.42 5.13 -2.57
N THR A 240 -12.75 5.13 -2.34
CA THR A 240 -13.71 4.46 -3.24
C THR A 240 -14.52 5.49 -4.00
N ARG A 241 -14.67 5.30 -5.31
CA ARG A 241 -15.46 6.13 -6.22
C ARG A 241 -16.30 5.28 -7.17
N VAL A 242 -17.40 5.83 -7.62
CA VAL A 242 -18.23 5.23 -8.67
C VAL A 242 -17.63 5.59 -10.03
N LEU A 243 -17.47 4.61 -10.88
CA LEU A 243 -17.15 4.77 -12.29
C LEU A 243 -18.36 4.40 -13.13
N GLU A 244 -18.80 5.32 -13.96
CA GLU A 244 -19.81 5.06 -14.99
C GLU A 244 -19.15 4.41 -16.21
N LEU A 245 -19.72 3.28 -16.63
CA LEU A 245 -19.29 2.49 -17.77
C LEU A 245 -20.25 2.64 -18.95
N PRO A 246 -19.86 2.25 -20.17
CA PRO A 246 -20.77 2.14 -21.31
C PRO A 246 -22.02 1.33 -20.94
N GLY A 247 -23.17 1.71 -21.50
CA GLY A 247 -24.46 1.05 -21.20
C GLY A 247 -25.07 1.43 -19.84
N ARG A 248 -24.64 2.54 -19.24
CA ARG A 248 -25.11 3.04 -17.92
C ARG A 248 -24.87 2.05 -16.78
N GLN A 249 -23.85 1.21 -16.93
CA GLN A 249 -23.40 0.35 -15.84
C GLN A 249 -22.52 1.15 -14.89
N GLU A 250 -22.51 0.77 -13.62
CA GLU A 250 -21.68 1.39 -12.59
C GLU A 250 -20.82 0.33 -11.91
N ILE A 251 -19.57 0.69 -11.63
CA ILE A 251 -18.63 -0.11 -10.83
C ILE A 251 -17.97 0.78 -9.78
N LEU A 252 -17.72 0.23 -8.60
CA LEU A 252 -16.93 0.91 -7.58
C LEU A 252 -15.45 0.67 -7.84
N LEU A 253 -14.68 1.74 -8.00
CA LEU A 253 -13.23 1.68 -8.00
C LEU A 253 -12.69 2.04 -6.62
N THR A 254 -11.81 1.21 -6.09
CA THR A 254 -11.15 1.46 -4.80
C THR A 254 -9.64 1.52 -5.00
N ASP A 255 -9.03 2.70 -4.77
CA ASP A 255 -7.58 2.84 -4.70
C ASP A 255 -7.06 2.23 -3.40
N THR A 256 -5.92 1.56 -3.48
CA THR A 256 -5.29 0.91 -2.33
C THR A 256 -3.89 1.44 -2.08
N VAL A 257 -3.33 1.12 -0.93
CA VAL A 257 -1.93 1.44 -0.61
C VAL A 257 -1.00 0.76 -1.62
N GLY A 258 0.01 1.50 -2.08
CA GLY A 258 1.03 0.95 -2.98
C GLY A 258 1.91 -0.09 -2.29
N PHE A 259 2.26 -1.15 -3.01
CA PHE A 259 3.23 -2.14 -2.56
C PHE A 259 4.66 -1.64 -2.76
N ILE A 260 5.57 -2.15 -1.95
CA ILE A 260 7.00 -1.85 -2.03
C ILE A 260 7.80 -3.09 -1.64
N ARG A 261 9.05 -3.18 -2.10
CA ARG A 261 9.96 -4.26 -1.69
C ARG A 261 10.31 -4.15 -0.21
N LYS A 262 10.67 -5.29 0.40
CA LYS A 262 11.09 -5.37 1.81
C LYS A 262 10.06 -4.76 2.77
N LEU A 263 8.76 -4.85 2.46
CA LEU A 263 7.71 -4.40 3.36
C LEU A 263 7.69 -5.31 4.60
N PRO A 264 7.91 -4.78 5.81
CA PRO A 264 7.97 -5.59 7.02
C PRO A 264 6.63 -6.30 7.31
N HIS A 265 6.67 -7.56 7.74
CA HIS A 265 5.47 -8.35 7.99
C HIS A 265 4.51 -7.71 9.00
N HIS A 266 5.04 -7.02 10.02
CA HIS A 266 4.19 -6.35 11.00
C HIS A 266 3.46 -5.13 10.42
N LEU A 267 3.98 -4.51 9.35
CA LEU A 267 3.29 -3.48 8.60
C LEU A 267 2.20 -4.08 7.70
N ILE A 268 2.45 -5.22 7.06
CA ILE A 268 1.42 -5.94 6.30
C ILE A 268 0.22 -6.24 7.20
N GLU A 269 0.46 -6.73 8.44
CA GLU A 269 -0.61 -6.96 9.41
C GLU A 269 -1.35 -5.67 9.83
N ALA A 270 -0.64 -4.57 10.03
CA ALA A 270 -1.24 -3.29 10.40
C ALA A 270 -2.14 -2.75 9.28
N PHE A 271 -1.70 -2.87 8.03
CA PHE A 271 -2.44 -2.40 6.86
C PHE A 271 -3.31 -3.47 6.20
N LYS A 272 -3.40 -4.66 6.79
CA LYS A 272 -4.24 -5.74 6.29
C LYS A 272 -5.67 -5.28 5.99
N SER A 273 -6.24 -4.43 6.81
CA SER A 273 -7.60 -3.93 6.61
C SER A 273 -7.76 -2.96 5.44
N THR A 274 -6.73 -2.20 5.07
CA THR A 274 -6.73 -1.37 3.86
C THR A 274 -6.51 -2.20 2.61
N LEU A 275 -5.67 -3.24 2.71
CA LEU A 275 -5.43 -4.21 1.65
C LEU A 275 -6.57 -5.23 1.50
N GLU A 276 -7.37 -5.43 2.56
CA GLU A 276 -8.58 -6.27 2.53
C GLU A 276 -9.63 -5.76 1.53
N GLU A 277 -9.61 -4.48 1.12
CA GLU A 277 -10.49 -4.00 0.04
C GLU A 277 -10.26 -4.79 -1.25
N ALA A 278 -9.01 -5.15 -1.58
CA ALA A 278 -8.71 -6.02 -2.70
C ALA A 278 -9.25 -7.46 -2.52
N LYS A 279 -9.30 -7.98 -1.28
CA LYS A 279 -9.86 -9.30 -0.99
C LYS A 279 -11.37 -9.37 -1.29
N TYR A 280 -12.09 -8.29 -1.05
CA TYR A 280 -13.54 -8.23 -1.24
C TYR A 280 -13.96 -7.66 -2.60
N ALA A 281 -13.00 -7.23 -3.41
CA ALA A 281 -13.27 -6.80 -4.77
C ALA A 281 -13.64 -8.00 -5.67
N ASP A 282 -14.42 -7.75 -6.69
CA ASP A 282 -14.76 -8.72 -7.74
C ASP A 282 -13.65 -8.79 -8.80
N TYR A 283 -13.01 -7.65 -9.07
CA TYR A 283 -11.93 -7.49 -10.05
C TYR A 283 -10.71 -6.84 -9.41
N ILE A 284 -9.53 -7.20 -9.91
CA ILE A 284 -8.25 -6.59 -9.54
C ILE A 284 -7.69 -5.83 -10.75
N LEU A 285 -7.51 -4.53 -10.62
CA LEU A 285 -6.80 -3.71 -11.60
C LEU A 285 -5.34 -3.57 -11.14
N HIS A 286 -4.46 -4.39 -11.70
CA HIS A 286 -3.04 -4.38 -11.38
C HIS A 286 -2.32 -3.33 -12.22
N VAL A 287 -1.98 -2.19 -11.63
CA VAL A 287 -1.29 -1.07 -12.30
C VAL A 287 0.21 -1.28 -12.22
N VAL A 288 0.87 -1.32 -13.37
CA VAL A 288 2.31 -1.54 -13.54
C VAL A 288 2.93 -0.34 -14.23
N ASP A 289 4.04 0.18 -13.72
CA ASP A 289 4.82 1.22 -14.38
C ASP A 289 5.64 0.62 -15.52
N ALA A 290 5.15 0.72 -16.75
CA ALA A 290 5.80 0.18 -17.94
C ALA A 290 7.13 0.88 -18.29
N SER A 291 7.36 2.08 -17.78
CA SER A 291 8.60 2.82 -18.00
C SER A 291 9.75 2.38 -17.08
N ASN A 292 9.41 1.61 -16.02
CA ASN A 292 10.41 1.15 -15.07
C ASN A 292 11.10 -0.13 -15.56
N PRO A 293 12.44 -0.17 -15.69
CA PRO A 293 13.17 -1.37 -16.14
C PRO A 293 12.97 -2.59 -15.25
N GLN A 294 12.52 -2.38 -14.00
CA GLN A 294 12.28 -3.45 -13.02
C GLN A 294 10.80 -3.81 -12.88
N HIS A 295 9.95 -3.43 -13.83
CA HIS A 295 8.51 -3.67 -13.75
C HIS A 295 8.16 -5.15 -13.50
N GLU A 296 8.89 -6.12 -14.07
CA GLU A 296 8.66 -7.56 -13.82
C GLU A 296 8.89 -7.94 -12.35
N LYS A 297 9.97 -7.42 -11.72
CA LYS A 297 10.23 -7.67 -10.29
C LYS A 297 9.17 -7.01 -9.42
N GLN A 298 8.75 -5.80 -9.79
CA GLN A 298 7.67 -5.09 -9.08
C GLN A 298 6.35 -5.85 -9.19
N MET A 299 6.02 -6.38 -10.35
CA MET A 299 4.85 -7.24 -10.56
C MET A 299 4.91 -8.49 -9.67
N HIS A 300 6.07 -9.14 -9.60
CA HIS A 300 6.25 -10.30 -8.74
C HIS A 300 5.98 -9.98 -7.26
N ILE A 301 6.51 -8.87 -6.75
CA ILE A 301 6.28 -8.41 -5.37
C ILE A 301 4.79 -8.17 -5.10
N VAL A 302 4.07 -7.56 -6.06
CA VAL A 302 2.63 -7.34 -5.94
C VAL A 302 1.88 -8.66 -5.83
N TYR A 303 2.14 -9.61 -6.75
CA TYR A 303 1.49 -10.92 -6.73
C TYR A 303 1.80 -11.71 -5.46
N ASP A 304 3.04 -11.71 -5.00
CA ASP A 304 3.43 -12.37 -3.75
C ASP A 304 2.69 -11.79 -2.55
N THR A 305 2.55 -10.45 -2.52
CA THR A 305 1.80 -9.81 -1.44
C THR A 305 0.31 -10.13 -1.51
N LEU A 306 -0.30 -10.14 -2.70
CA LEU A 306 -1.70 -10.58 -2.88
C LEU A 306 -1.88 -12.03 -2.42
N TYR A 307 -0.93 -12.91 -2.74
CA TYR A 307 -0.94 -14.29 -2.29
C TYR A 307 -0.87 -14.42 -0.76
N GLN A 308 0.01 -13.65 -0.10
CA GLN A 308 0.13 -13.60 1.38
C GLN A 308 -1.15 -13.08 2.05
N LEU A 309 -1.93 -12.24 1.37
CA LEU A 309 -3.22 -11.73 1.83
C LEU A 309 -4.39 -12.69 1.54
N ASP A 310 -4.10 -13.88 0.98
CA ASP A 310 -5.11 -14.85 0.57
C ASP A 310 -6.10 -14.30 -0.46
N ILE A 311 -5.60 -13.48 -1.38
CA ILE A 311 -6.34 -12.95 -2.53
C ILE A 311 -6.01 -13.86 -3.71
N ARG A 312 -6.96 -14.73 -4.04
CA ARG A 312 -6.82 -15.75 -5.10
C ARG A 312 -8.12 -15.81 -5.90
N GLU A 313 -8.06 -16.40 -7.07
CA GLU A 313 -9.25 -16.68 -7.89
C GLU A 313 -10.07 -15.41 -8.20
N LYS A 314 -9.39 -14.29 -8.38
CA LYS A 314 -9.99 -13.04 -8.84
C LYS A 314 -9.60 -12.78 -10.28
N THR A 315 -10.52 -12.23 -11.06
CA THR A 315 -10.19 -11.74 -12.41
C THR A 315 -9.21 -10.57 -12.28
N VAL A 316 -8.01 -10.76 -12.82
CA VAL A 316 -6.92 -9.77 -12.79
C VAL A 316 -6.78 -9.12 -14.16
N ILE A 317 -6.85 -7.80 -14.19
CA ILE A 317 -6.62 -6.97 -15.37
C ILE A 317 -5.33 -6.20 -15.13
N THR A 318 -4.26 -6.55 -15.84
CA THR A 318 -2.98 -5.83 -15.72
C THR A 318 -2.95 -4.64 -16.67
N LEU A 319 -2.72 -3.47 -16.10
CA LEU A 319 -2.63 -2.18 -16.79
C LEU A 319 -1.17 -1.74 -16.82
N PHE A 320 -0.53 -1.88 -17.97
CA PHE A 320 0.82 -1.35 -18.21
C PHE A 320 0.73 0.16 -18.43
N ASN A 321 0.83 0.89 -17.32
CA ASN A 321 0.69 2.35 -17.28
C ASN A 321 1.98 3.08 -17.64
N LYS A 322 1.88 4.39 -17.83
CA LYS A 322 2.97 5.31 -18.21
C LYS A 322 3.52 5.03 -19.62
N GLN A 323 2.67 4.60 -20.55
CA GLN A 323 3.05 4.37 -21.94
C GLN A 323 3.59 5.65 -22.64
N ASP A 324 3.23 6.80 -22.13
CA ASP A 324 3.77 8.11 -22.54
C ASP A 324 5.28 8.28 -22.27
N ALA A 325 5.81 7.53 -21.31
CA ALA A 325 7.22 7.55 -20.93
C ALA A 325 8.05 6.36 -21.50
N VAL A 326 7.41 5.42 -22.17
CA VAL A 326 8.08 4.25 -22.77
C VAL A 326 8.72 4.63 -24.10
N THR A 327 10.03 4.50 -24.21
CA THR A 327 10.82 4.81 -25.42
C THR A 327 10.88 3.65 -26.41
N GLU A 328 10.94 2.42 -25.91
CA GLU A 328 11.00 1.19 -26.72
C GLU A 328 9.72 0.37 -26.45
N ARG A 329 8.93 0.16 -27.51
CA ARG A 329 7.68 -0.60 -27.41
C ARG A 329 7.95 -2.09 -27.58
N GLU A 330 8.36 -2.74 -26.49
CA GLU A 330 8.28 -4.20 -26.40
C GLU A 330 6.84 -4.61 -26.02
N PRO A 331 6.32 -5.72 -26.57
CA PRO A 331 5.04 -6.23 -26.16
C PRO A 331 5.12 -6.71 -24.70
N LEU A 332 4.51 -5.95 -23.79
CA LEU A 332 4.43 -6.29 -22.38
C LEU A 332 3.27 -7.27 -22.16
N HIS A 333 3.56 -8.39 -21.54
CA HIS A 333 2.56 -9.42 -21.23
C HIS A 333 2.64 -9.82 -19.76
N ASP A 334 1.49 -10.01 -19.15
CA ASP A 334 1.37 -10.62 -17.83
C ASP A 334 0.67 -11.98 -17.96
N LEU A 335 1.43 -13.06 -17.83
CA LEU A 335 0.92 -14.42 -17.93
C LEU A 335 0.04 -14.86 -16.75
N ARG A 336 -0.01 -14.07 -15.69
CA ARG A 336 -0.83 -14.33 -14.49
C ARG A 336 -2.16 -13.58 -14.53
N ALA A 337 -2.28 -12.60 -15.41
CA ALA A 337 -3.49 -11.82 -15.57
C ALA A 337 -4.44 -12.46 -16.59
N ASP A 338 -5.74 -12.28 -16.42
CA ASP A 338 -6.77 -12.70 -17.37
C ASP A 338 -6.80 -11.74 -18.58
N HIS A 339 -6.53 -10.46 -18.34
CA HIS A 339 -6.48 -9.44 -19.38
C HIS A 339 -5.29 -8.50 -19.17
N THR A 340 -4.78 -7.96 -20.28
CA THR A 340 -3.68 -6.96 -20.26
C THR A 340 -4.01 -5.81 -21.20
N LEU A 341 -3.81 -4.58 -20.71
CA LEU A 341 -3.99 -3.36 -21.48
C LEU A 341 -2.78 -2.42 -21.30
N ALA A 342 -2.42 -1.73 -22.38
CA ALA A 342 -1.43 -0.66 -22.35
C ALA A 342 -2.15 0.68 -22.19
N VAL A 343 -1.82 1.44 -21.13
CA VAL A 343 -2.52 2.68 -20.79
C VAL A 343 -1.57 3.81 -20.44
N SER A 344 -2.03 5.05 -20.58
CA SER A 344 -1.44 6.22 -19.96
C SER A 344 -2.51 6.94 -19.14
N ALA A 345 -2.45 6.80 -17.83
CA ALA A 345 -3.36 7.50 -16.93
C ALA A 345 -3.20 9.02 -17.06
N ARG A 346 -1.99 9.50 -17.36
CA ARG A 346 -1.68 10.93 -17.55
C ARG A 346 -2.34 11.49 -18.80
N GLU A 347 -2.22 10.82 -19.93
CA GLU A 347 -2.77 11.27 -21.21
C GLU A 347 -4.21 10.83 -21.45
N GLY A 348 -4.66 9.78 -20.76
CA GLY A 348 -5.98 9.18 -20.92
C GLY A 348 -6.04 8.09 -21.99
N THR A 349 -4.91 7.72 -22.60
CA THR A 349 -4.84 6.70 -23.63
C THR A 349 -5.15 5.32 -23.05
N GLY A 350 -5.96 4.50 -23.76
CA GLY A 350 -6.33 3.13 -23.35
C GLY A 350 -7.41 3.08 -22.26
N LEU A 351 -7.89 4.23 -21.74
CA LEU A 351 -8.88 4.24 -20.66
C LEU A 351 -10.30 3.92 -21.16
N ASP A 352 -10.64 4.28 -22.36
CA ASP A 352 -11.93 3.92 -22.94
C ASP A 352 -11.99 2.41 -23.22
N GLU A 353 -10.90 1.81 -23.70
CA GLU A 353 -10.75 0.36 -23.87
C GLU A 353 -10.90 -0.37 -22.52
N LEU A 354 -10.35 0.19 -21.44
CA LEU A 354 -10.53 -0.34 -20.09
C LEU A 354 -12.00 -0.28 -19.64
N LYS A 355 -12.72 0.81 -19.92
CA LYS A 355 -14.14 0.93 -19.59
C LYS A 355 -14.99 -0.06 -20.37
N GLU A 356 -14.68 -0.28 -21.65
CA GLU A 356 -15.36 -1.27 -22.48
C GLU A 356 -15.12 -2.70 -21.98
N LEU A 357 -13.86 -3.04 -21.66
CA LEU A 357 -13.52 -4.35 -21.09
C LEU A 357 -14.25 -4.59 -19.76
N LEU A 358 -14.28 -3.61 -18.86
CA LEU A 358 -15.00 -3.73 -17.59
C LEU A 358 -16.51 -3.91 -17.82
N ALA A 359 -17.09 -3.20 -18.78
CA ALA A 359 -18.50 -3.36 -19.13
C ALA A 359 -18.80 -4.76 -19.68
N GLU A 360 -17.90 -5.32 -20.50
CA GLU A 360 -18.01 -6.68 -21.04
C GLU A 360 -17.96 -7.74 -19.92
N LEU A 361 -16.97 -7.65 -19.04
CA LEU A 361 -16.82 -8.55 -17.88
C LEU A 361 -18.04 -8.51 -16.95
N LEU A 362 -18.65 -7.34 -16.77
CA LEU A 362 -19.90 -7.22 -16.01
C LEU A 362 -21.09 -7.88 -16.71
N ARG A 363 -21.07 -8.00 -18.05
CA ARG A 363 -22.10 -8.70 -18.83
C ARG A 363 -21.99 -10.21 -18.72
N GLU A 364 -20.78 -10.77 -18.62
CA GLU A 364 -20.56 -12.21 -18.53
C GLU A 364 -21.31 -12.86 -17.35
N ASN A 365 -21.52 -12.10 -16.28
CA ASN A 365 -22.26 -12.55 -15.09
C ASN A 365 -23.77 -12.21 -15.15
N LYS A 366 -24.27 -11.76 -16.30
CA LYS A 366 -25.68 -11.36 -16.50
C LYS A 366 -26.32 -12.15 -17.62
N VAL A 367 -27.63 -12.28 -17.57
CA VAL A 367 -28.45 -12.94 -18.61
C VAL A 367 -29.11 -11.87 -19.47
N LEU A 368 -29.00 -11.99 -20.78
CA LEU A 368 -29.75 -11.16 -21.69
C LEU A 368 -31.23 -11.57 -21.64
N ILE A 369 -32.10 -10.62 -21.37
CA ILE A 369 -33.55 -10.76 -21.44
C ILE A 369 -34.10 -9.88 -22.53
N GLU A 370 -35.18 -10.39 -23.15
CA GLU A 370 -36.00 -9.65 -24.11
C GLU A 370 -37.46 -9.97 -23.75
N ARG A 371 -38.14 -9.04 -23.05
CA ARG A 371 -39.48 -9.26 -22.48
C ARG A 371 -40.32 -8.00 -22.50
N THR A 372 -41.63 -8.19 -22.55
CA THR A 372 -42.59 -7.11 -22.26
C THR A 372 -43.06 -7.22 -20.83
N ILE A 373 -42.81 -6.20 -20.03
CA ILE A 373 -43.18 -6.10 -18.60
C ILE A 373 -44.54 -5.39 -18.51
N ALA A 374 -45.48 -5.98 -17.79
CA ALA A 374 -46.76 -5.35 -17.57
C ALA A 374 -46.64 -4.02 -16.79
N TYR A 375 -47.49 -3.03 -17.09
CA TYR A 375 -47.43 -1.74 -16.38
C TYR A 375 -47.65 -1.87 -14.88
N ALA A 376 -48.35 -2.92 -14.42
CA ALA A 376 -48.52 -3.24 -13.02
C ALA A 376 -47.19 -3.58 -12.31
N ASP A 377 -46.24 -4.14 -13.07
CA ASP A 377 -44.95 -4.60 -12.57
C ASP A 377 -43.81 -3.61 -12.88
N ALA A 378 -44.12 -2.34 -13.16
CA ALA A 378 -43.14 -1.31 -13.49
C ALA A 378 -42.04 -1.13 -12.40
N GLY A 379 -42.26 -1.59 -11.17
CA GLY A 379 -41.25 -1.65 -10.13
C GLY A 379 -40.03 -2.52 -10.47
N ILE A 380 -40.20 -3.56 -11.30
CA ILE A 380 -39.13 -4.44 -11.78
C ILE A 380 -38.24 -3.67 -12.76
N LEU A 381 -38.79 -2.78 -13.58
CA LEU A 381 -38.01 -1.94 -14.49
C LEU A 381 -37.01 -1.05 -13.74
N GLN A 382 -37.39 -0.53 -12.57
CA GLN A 382 -36.43 0.23 -11.73
C GLN A 382 -35.30 -0.66 -11.22
N GLN A 383 -35.58 -1.93 -10.88
CA GLN A 383 -34.55 -2.88 -10.48
C GLN A 383 -33.64 -3.23 -11.65
N ILE A 384 -34.19 -3.41 -12.86
CA ILE A 384 -33.41 -3.63 -14.09
C ILE A 384 -32.49 -2.44 -14.37
N ARG A 385 -33.02 -1.21 -14.27
CA ARG A 385 -32.20 0.02 -14.46
C ARG A 385 -31.10 0.17 -13.42
N LYS A 386 -31.31 -0.31 -12.21
CA LYS A 386 -30.35 -0.18 -11.11
C LYS A 386 -29.31 -1.29 -11.04
N GLN A 387 -29.67 -2.52 -11.39
CA GLN A 387 -28.81 -3.71 -11.22
C GLN A 387 -28.40 -4.34 -12.56
N GLY A 388 -29.13 -4.05 -13.62
CA GLY A 388 -28.89 -4.55 -14.97
C GLY A 388 -28.23 -3.51 -15.86
N GLU A 389 -28.16 -3.85 -17.15
CA GLU A 389 -27.82 -2.95 -18.24
C GLU A 389 -28.99 -2.89 -19.20
N LEU A 390 -29.65 -1.74 -19.28
CA LEU A 390 -30.80 -1.54 -20.16
C LEU A 390 -30.31 -1.16 -21.56
N LEU A 391 -30.57 -2.04 -22.55
CA LEU A 391 -30.21 -1.81 -23.95
C LEU A 391 -31.31 -1.07 -24.70
N GLU A 392 -32.57 -1.54 -24.55
CA GLU A 392 -33.72 -0.96 -25.20
C GLU A 392 -34.92 -0.89 -24.24
N GLU A 393 -35.68 0.17 -24.34
CA GLU A 393 -36.92 0.37 -23.59
C GLU A 393 -37.94 1.04 -24.51
N ASP A 394 -39.09 0.40 -24.67
CA ASP A 394 -40.17 0.90 -25.54
C ASP A 394 -41.53 0.73 -24.84
N TYR A 395 -42.30 1.80 -24.81
CA TYR A 395 -43.62 1.81 -24.19
C TYR A 395 -44.70 1.43 -25.20
N ARG A 396 -45.23 0.21 -25.08
CA ARG A 396 -46.25 -0.36 -25.98
C ARG A 396 -47.58 -0.47 -25.30
N PRO A 397 -48.70 -0.56 -26.07
CA PRO A 397 -50.06 -0.70 -25.47
C PRO A 397 -50.19 -1.90 -24.52
N GLU A 398 -49.48 -2.99 -24.76
CA GLU A 398 -49.48 -4.22 -23.97
C GLU A 398 -48.54 -4.22 -22.76
N GLY A 399 -47.66 -3.21 -22.65
CA GLY A 399 -46.69 -3.12 -21.58
C GLY A 399 -45.40 -2.44 -22.02
N ILE A 400 -44.39 -2.50 -21.16
CA ILE A 400 -43.07 -1.91 -21.40
C ILE A 400 -42.17 -3.00 -21.97
N TYR A 401 -41.81 -2.89 -23.24
CA TYR A 401 -40.78 -3.77 -23.86
C TYR A 401 -39.41 -3.41 -23.33
N VAL A 402 -38.65 -4.42 -22.87
CA VAL A 402 -37.33 -4.26 -22.29
C VAL A 402 -36.39 -5.30 -22.87
N LYS A 403 -35.24 -4.81 -23.37
CA LYS A 403 -34.08 -5.62 -23.70
C LYS A 403 -32.95 -5.20 -22.80
N ALA A 404 -32.50 -6.11 -21.93
CA ALA A 404 -31.51 -5.79 -20.89
C ALA A 404 -30.67 -6.99 -20.50
N TYR A 405 -29.47 -6.75 -20.03
CA TYR A 405 -28.70 -7.74 -19.27
C TYR A 405 -29.05 -7.62 -17.78
N VAL A 406 -29.47 -8.72 -17.16
CA VAL A 406 -29.91 -8.75 -15.76
C VAL A 406 -29.12 -9.79 -14.96
N PRO A 407 -28.83 -9.53 -13.67
CA PRO A 407 -28.25 -10.54 -12.79
C PRO A 407 -29.16 -11.77 -12.67
N LEU A 408 -28.56 -12.95 -12.46
CA LEU A 408 -29.30 -14.21 -12.30
C LEU A 408 -30.38 -14.16 -11.22
N GLU A 409 -30.11 -13.42 -10.13
CA GLU A 409 -31.07 -13.23 -9.03
C GLU A 409 -32.33 -12.44 -9.46
N LEU A 410 -32.16 -11.48 -10.36
CA LEU A 410 -33.29 -10.70 -10.91
C LEU A 410 -34.01 -11.49 -12.01
N TYR A 411 -33.25 -12.26 -12.81
CA TYR A 411 -33.83 -13.15 -13.83
C TYR A 411 -34.86 -14.13 -13.25
N GLY A 412 -34.59 -14.66 -12.04
CA GLY A 412 -35.54 -15.57 -11.36
C GLY A 412 -36.82 -14.90 -10.86
N LYS A 413 -36.93 -13.57 -10.89
CA LYS A 413 -38.11 -12.79 -10.47
C LYS A 413 -38.92 -12.23 -11.66
N LEU A 414 -38.35 -12.36 -12.87
CA LEU A 414 -38.94 -11.94 -14.15
C LEU A 414 -39.71 -13.10 -14.82
#